data_26a717bac77799c4aa292a5a0bf5ae5a
#
_entry.id   26a717bac77799c4aa292a5a0bf5ae5a
#
_cell.length_a   1.000
_cell.length_b   1.000
_cell.length_c   1.000
_cell.angle_alpha   90.00
_cell.angle_beta   90.00
_cell.angle_gamma   90.00
#
_symmetry.space_group_name_H-M   'P 1'
#
loop_
_entity.id
_entity.type
_entity.pdbx_description
1 polymer ?
#
loop_
_entity_poly.entity_id
_entity_poly.type
_entity_poly.pdbx_seq_one_letter_code
_entity_poly.pdbx_strand_id
1 'polypeptide(L)'
;TIYASVAISGSLPTKEDIIVTIEEFPSGIESYNQKELGSDDIKYRTLTNGIYSFPQENVVVKKGENYGTYPVHIDPSTLHIDSLYMMAFKLSGTSRFELAKEDTVVLIRLNLMNDYSGLYYMDGVIKPADNPKDSIIYKSPRTLQAVVDGNTVRMYHQKNEWSKGSTDYRPDFCFNITVNSDNSVTLKSWDKFKLISGGGKYYPEMEVYDLWYTFEEDGIQKKTRGFVYKERKNDDEVRK
;
A
#
# COMPACT_ATOMS: atom_id res chain seq x y z
N THR A 1 -7.03 11.44 2.13
CA THR A 1 -8.50 11.39 1.98
C THR A 1 -8.86 10.31 0.97
N ILE A 2 -9.85 9.49 1.29
CA ILE A 2 -10.50 8.56 0.37
C ILE A 2 -11.94 9.00 0.14
N TYR A 3 -12.59 8.47 -0.89
CA TYR A 3 -13.98 8.81 -1.23
C TYR A 3 -14.80 7.55 -1.44
N ALA A 4 -15.91 7.42 -0.71
CA ALA A 4 -16.99 6.54 -1.09
C ALA A 4 -17.97 7.31 -1.99
N SER A 5 -18.55 6.66 -2.98
CA SER A 5 -19.50 7.30 -3.90
C SER A 5 -20.85 6.59 -3.84
N VAL A 6 -21.90 7.38 -3.85
CA VAL A 6 -23.29 6.90 -3.94
C VAL A 6 -23.84 7.38 -5.27
N ALA A 7 -24.42 6.46 -6.05
CA ALA A 7 -25.03 6.76 -7.32
C ALA A 7 -26.55 6.58 -7.27
N ILE A 8 -27.26 7.42 -8.02
CA ILE A 8 -28.69 7.28 -8.25
C ILE A 8 -28.88 6.67 -9.64
N SER A 9 -29.58 5.54 -9.69
CA SER A 9 -29.95 4.93 -10.97
C SER A 9 -31.18 5.61 -11.55
N GLY A 10 -31.14 5.86 -12.85
CA GLY A 10 -32.25 6.48 -13.59
C GLY A 10 -31.74 7.21 -14.84
N SER A 11 -32.65 7.45 -15.78
CA SER A 11 -32.32 8.13 -17.05
C SER A 11 -32.49 9.66 -17.00
N LEU A 12 -33.02 10.20 -15.93
CA LEU A 12 -33.26 11.63 -15.77
C LEU A 12 -32.45 12.17 -14.59
N PRO A 13 -31.86 13.37 -14.73
CA PRO A 13 -31.15 14.03 -13.64
C PRO A 13 -32.11 14.37 -12.49
N THR A 14 -31.58 14.48 -11.30
CA THR A 14 -32.36 14.83 -10.10
C THR A 14 -32.92 16.25 -10.21
N LYS A 15 -34.14 16.46 -9.72
CA LYS A 15 -34.80 17.77 -9.74
C LYS A 15 -34.53 18.61 -8.48
N GLU A 16 -33.97 17.98 -7.47
CA GLU A 16 -33.63 18.56 -6.16
C GLU A 16 -32.40 17.85 -5.58
N ASP A 17 -31.81 18.41 -4.53
CA ASP A 17 -30.74 17.76 -3.78
C ASP A 17 -31.30 16.54 -3.05
N ILE A 18 -30.59 15.39 -3.14
CA ILE A 18 -30.95 14.15 -2.47
C ILE A 18 -29.94 13.89 -1.36
N ILE A 19 -30.45 13.76 -0.14
CA ILE A 19 -29.65 13.41 1.04
C ILE A 19 -29.68 11.89 1.19
N VAL A 20 -28.50 11.28 1.27
CA VAL A 20 -28.34 9.84 1.48
C VAL A 20 -27.58 9.63 2.78
N THR A 21 -28.20 8.93 3.72
CA THR A 21 -27.59 8.58 4.99
C THR A 21 -26.71 7.36 4.83
N ILE A 22 -25.47 7.48 5.30
CA ILE A 22 -24.45 6.43 5.28
C ILE A 22 -24.02 6.13 6.70
N GLU A 23 -23.84 4.87 7.02
CA GLU A 23 -23.41 4.39 8.32
C GLU A 23 -22.18 3.52 8.19
N GLU A 24 -21.32 3.52 9.19
CA GLU A 24 -20.27 2.53 9.32
C GLU A 24 -20.85 1.15 9.54
N PHE A 25 -20.25 0.14 8.90
CA PHE A 25 -20.74 -1.24 8.93
C PHE A 25 -19.61 -2.24 9.22
N PRO A 26 -19.01 -2.22 10.42
CA PRO A 26 -17.87 -3.09 10.78
C PRO A 26 -18.17 -4.58 10.60
N SER A 27 -19.38 -5.04 10.86
CA SER A 27 -19.78 -6.44 10.65
C SER A 27 -19.69 -6.89 9.18
N GLY A 28 -19.68 -5.95 8.22
CA GLY A 28 -19.41 -6.25 6.82
C GLY A 28 -17.98 -6.72 6.60
N ILE A 29 -17.03 -6.18 7.36
CA ILE A 29 -15.61 -6.62 7.32
C ILE A 29 -15.47 -8.01 7.91
N GLU A 30 -16.17 -8.29 9.01
CA GLU A 30 -16.18 -9.62 9.64
C GLU A 30 -16.73 -10.67 8.67
N SER A 31 -17.86 -10.37 8.04
CA SER A 31 -18.48 -11.23 7.04
C SER A 31 -17.56 -11.48 5.84
N TYR A 32 -16.87 -10.44 5.35
CA TYR A 32 -15.89 -10.56 4.28
C TYR A 32 -14.72 -11.45 4.70
N ASN A 33 -14.14 -11.21 5.88
CA ASN A 33 -13.04 -12.02 6.41
C ASN A 33 -13.43 -13.50 6.52
N GLN A 34 -14.65 -13.77 6.98
CA GLN A 34 -15.13 -15.13 7.15
C GLN A 34 -15.33 -15.85 5.81
N LYS A 35 -15.89 -15.13 4.83
CA LYS A 35 -16.21 -15.69 3.52
C LYS A 35 -14.97 -15.84 2.63
N GLU A 36 -14.12 -14.82 2.56
CA GLU A 36 -13.04 -14.74 1.57
C GLU A 36 -11.68 -15.19 2.13
N LEU A 37 -11.44 -15.01 3.43
CA LEU A 37 -10.18 -15.36 4.07
C LEU A 37 -10.27 -16.62 4.94
N GLY A 38 -11.47 -17.03 5.35
CA GLY A 38 -11.70 -18.27 6.07
C GLY A 38 -10.82 -18.45 7.30
N SER A 39 -9.93 -19.46 7.27
CA SER A 39 -8.99 -19.78 8.34
C SER A 39 -7.64 -19.06 8.25
N ASP A 40 -7.46 -18.15 7.30
CA ASP A 40 -6.22 -17.37 7.17
C ASP A 40 -5.91 -16.59 8.44
N ASP A 41 -4.64 -16.58 8.87
CA ASP A 41 -4.20 -15.87 10.07
C ASP A 41 -4.24 -14.34 9.91
N ILE A 42 -4.07 -13.85 8.68
CA ILE A 42 -4.10 -12.42 8.38
C ILE A 42 -5.48 -12.04 7.86
N LYS A 43 -6.19 -11.22 8.64
CA LYS A 43 -7.53 -10.72 8.34
C LYS A 43 -7.53 -9.20 8.26
N TYR A 44 -8.51 -8.66 7.55
CA TYR A 44 -8.74 -7.22 7.56
C TYR A 44 -9.20 -6.76 8.94
N ARG A 45 -8.65 -5.62 9.35
CA ARG A 45 -8.99 -4.95 10.61
C ARG A 45 -9.75 -3.67 10.30
N THR A 46 -10.71 -3.36 11.17
CA THR A 46 -11.34 -2.04 11.19
C THR A 46 -10.32 -1.01 11.66
N LEU A 47 -10.42 0.23 11.20
CA LEU A 47 -9.66 1.33 11.74
C LEU A 47 -10.10 1.65 13.17
N THR A 48 -9.14 2.03 14.02
CA THR A 48 -9.44 2.49 15.38
C THR A 48 -10.00 3.91 15.34
N ASN A 49 -10.93 4.22 16.22
CA ASN A 49 -11.48 5.57 16.39
C ASN A 49 -10.34 6.59 16.60
N GLY A 50 -10.45 7.73 15.95
CA GLY A 50 -9.45 8.81 15.99
C GLY A 50 -8.42 8.77 14.86
N ILE A 51 -8.31 7.65 14.14
CA ILE A 51 -7.46 7.55 12.94
C ILE A 51 -8.15 8.13 11.71
N TYR A 52 -9.46 8.26 11.74
CA TYR A 52 -10.25 8.78 10.64
C TYR A 52 -11.33 9.74 11.12
N SER A 53 -11.78 10.60 10.21
CA SER A 53 -12.88 11.54 10.46
C SER A 53 -13.71 11.76 9.21
N PHE A 54 -14.97 12.10 9.45
CA PHE A 54 -15.93 12.42 8.40
C PHE A 54 -16.19 13.93 8.42
N PRO A 55 -15.85 14.67 7.37
CA PRO A 55 -16.12 16.12 7.31
C PRO A 55 -17.61 16.44 7.06
N GLN A 56 -18.41 15.44 6.74
CA GLN A 56 -19.85 15.54 6.53
C GLN A 56 -20.59 14.31 7.10
N GLU A 57 -21.83 14.50 7.54
CA GLU A 57 -22.62 13.41 8.13
C GLU A 57 -23.37 12.56 7.06
N ASN A 58 -23.67 13.16 5.92
CA ASN A 58 -24.47 12.53 4.88
C ASN A 58 -23.83 12.77 3.50
N VAL A 59 -24.16 11.91 2.55
CA VAL A 59 -23.87 12.14 1.14
C VAL A 59 -24.96 13.01 0.55
N VAL A 60 -24.59 14.06 -0.19
CA VAL A 60 -25.54 14.89 -0.91
C VAL A 60 -25.30 14.70 -2.42
N VAL A 61 -26.30 14.15 -3.09
CA VAL A 61 -26.36 14.16 -4.55
C VAL A 61 -27.04 15.47 -4.97
N LYS A 62 -26.29 16.35 -5.58
CA LYS A 62 -26.80 17.67 -5.96
C LYS A 62 -27.81 17.58 -7.08
N LYS A 63 -28.74 18.55 -7.11
CA LYS A 63 -29.69 18.72 -8.21
C LYS A 63 -28.95 18.71 -9.56
N GLY A 64 -29.40 17.86 -10.46
CA GLY A 64 -28.81 17.70 -11.80
C GLY A 64 -27.68 16.67 -11.86
N GLU A 65 -27.21 16.18 -10.72
CA GLU A 65 -26.15 15.16 -10.64
C GLU A 65 -26.73 13.76 -10.45
N ASN A 66 -25.94 12.76 -10.82
CA ASN A 66 -26.30 11.34 -10.66
C ASN A 66 -25.54 10.65 -9.54
N TYR A 67 -24.57 11.32 -8.92
CA TYR A 67 -23.80 10.76 -7.81
C TYR A 67 -23.40 11.83 -6.81
N GLY A 68 -23.14 11.39 -5.58
CA GLY A 68 -22.54 12.17 -4.52
C GLY A 68 -21.33 11.44 -3.93
N THR A 69 -20.44 12.18 -3.31
CA THR A 69 -19.24 11.63 -2.68
C THR A 69 -19.26 11.81 -1.17
N TYR A 70 -18.73 10.83 -0.46
CA TYR A 70 -18.53 10.83 0.97
C TYR A 70 -17.03 10.81 1.27
N PRO A 71 -16.43 11.94 1.59
CA PRO A 71 -15.01 12.01 1.92
C PRO A 71 -14.74 11.40 3.29
N VAL A 72 -13.66 10.65 3.40
CA VAL A 72 -13.13 10.13 4.66
C VAL A 72 -11.67 10.56 4.76
N HIS A 73 -11.35 11.35 5.77
CA HIS A 73 -9.98 11.72 6.09
C HIS A 73 -9.37 10.64 6.97
N ILE A 74 -8.20 10.15 6.60
CA ILE A 74 -7.47 9.11 7.34
C ILE A 74 -6.10 9.67 7.69
N ASP A 75 -5.72 9.55 8.96
CA ASP A 75 -4.37 9.75 9.45
C ASP A 75 -3.64 8.41 9.43
N PRO A 76 -2.69 8.18 8.51
CA PRO A 76 -1.99 6.91 8.41
C PRO A 76 -0.90 6.72 9.49
N SER A 77 -0.62 7.73 10.33
CA SER A 77 0.56 7.76 11.22
C SER A 77 0.68 6.59 12.19
N THR A 78 -0.43 5.94 12.51
CA THR A 78 -0.48 4.79 13.42
C THR A 78 -0.75 3.45 12.72
N LEU A 79 -0.88 3.46 11.39
CA LEU A 79 -1.14 2.24 10.65
C LEU A 79 0.13 1.39 10.53
N HIS A 80 -0.03 0.08 10.68
CA HIS A 80 1.09 -0.85 10.57
C HIS A 80 1.19 -1.43 9.16
N ILE A 81 2.37 -1.37 8.58
CA ILE A 81 2.67 -1.80 7.21
C ILE A 81 2.26 -3.25 6.88
N ASP A 82 2.30 -4.15 7.87
CA ASP A 82 1.96 -5.56 7.71
C ASP A 82 0.51 -5.91 8.06
N SER A 83 -0.29 -4.90 8.42
CA SER A 83 -1.71 -5.09 8.72
C SER A 83 -2.56 -4.77 7.51
N LEU A 84 -3.62 -5.53 7.33
CA LEU A 84 -4.64 -5.24 6.32
C LEU A 84 -5.74 -4.41 6.97
N TYR A 85 -6.07 -3.27 6.39
CA TYR A 85 -7.13 -2.41 6.87
C TYR A 85 -8.25 -2.29 5.86
N MET A 86 -9.47 -2.23 6.36
CA MET A 86 -10.68 -2.07 5.57
C MET A 86 -11.66 -1.17 6.29
N MET A 87 -12.40 -0.37 5.55
CA MET A 87 -13.58 0.34 6.00
C MET A 87 -14.80 -0.25 5.31
N ALA A 88 -15.91 -0.29 6.02
CA ALA A 88 -17.18 -0.74 5.48
C ALA A 88 -18.24 0.31 5.76
N PHE A 89 -19.04 0.63 4.76
CA PHE A 89 -20.16 1.55 4.87
C PHE A 89 -21.42 0.91 4.31
N LYS A 90 -22.57 1.30 4.90
CA LYS A 90 -23.89 0.86 4.49
C LYS A 90 -24.80 2.07 4.28
N LEU A 91 -25.58 2.04 3.24
CA LEU A 91 -26.67 2.99 3.05
C LEU A 91 -27.80 2.63 4.00
N SER A 92 -28.25 3.60 4.81
CA SER A 92 -29.31 3.39 5.80
C SER A 92 -30.58 4.20 5.55
N GLY A 93 -30.52 5.22 4.69
CA GLY A 93 -31.68 6.05 4.37
C GLY A 93 -31.44 6.99 3.19
N THR A 94 -32.54 7.53 2.67
CA THR A 94 -32.51 8.56 1.63
C THR A 94 -33.75 9.45 1.73
N SER A 95 -33.58 10.73 1.39
CA SER A 95 -34.64 11.72 1.47
C SER A 95 -35.73 11.54 0.41
N ARG A 96 -35.50 10.79 -0.67
CA ARG A 96 -36.40 10.78 -1.79
C ARG A 96 -36.71 9.41 -2.40
N PHE A 97 -35.70 8.67 -2.79
CA PHE A 97 -35.86 7.40 -3.51
C PHE A 97 -35.82 6.21 -2.55
N GLU A 98 -36.21 5.05 -3.03
CA GLU A 98 -35.95 3.81 -2.32
C GLU A 98 -34.50 3.40 -2.42
N LEU A 99 -33.96 2.82 -1.36
CA LEU A 99 -32.65 2.19 -1.42
C LEU A 99 -32.71 0.94 -2.31
N ALA A 100 -31.65 0.67 -3.02
CA ALA A 100 -31.50 -0.59 -3.74
C ALA A 100 -31.66 -1.77 -2.75
N LYS A 101 -32.22 -2.89 -3.21
CA LYS A 101 -32.34 -4.11 -2.40
C LYS A 101 -30.98 -4.79 -2.19
N GLU A 102 -30.11 -4.61 -3.15
CA GLU A 102 -28.74 -5.12 -3.19
C GLU A 102 -27.79 -3.93 -3.37
N ASP A 103 -26.50 -4.18 -3.23
CA ASP A 103 -25.45 -3.16 -3.44
C ASP A 103 -25.53 -1.92 -2.52
N THR A 104 -26.05 -2.11 -1.30
CA THR A 104 -26.13 -1.06 -0.29
C THR A 104 -24.90 -0.98 0.61
N VAL A 105 -23.94 -1.89 0.46
CA VAL A 105 -22.71 -1.96 1.25
C VAL A 105 -21.51 -1.78 0.35
N VAL A 106 -20.58 -0.92 0.78
CA VAL A 106 -19.26 -0.77 0.16
C VAL A 106 -18.16 -1.14 1.14
N LEU A 107 -17.21 -1.94 0.67
CA LEU A 107 -16.00 -2.30 1.39
C LEU A 107 -14.82 -1.60 0.72
N ILE A 108 -14.06 -0.81 1.48
CA ILE A 108 -12.92 -0.07 0.99
C ILE A 108 -11.65 -0.63 1.63
N ARG A 109 -10.84 -1.31 0.84
CA ARG A 109 -9.53 -1.77 1.25
C ARG A 109 -8.54 -0.62 1.25
N LEU A 110 -7.79 -0.47 2.33
CA LEU A 110 -6.76 0.56 2.47
C LEU A 110 -5.38 -0.05 2.21
N ASN A 111 -4.63 0.58 1.32
CA ASN A 111 -3.23 0.28 1.09
C ASN A 111 -2.39 1.50 1.46
N LEU A 112 -1.35 1.29 2.27
CA LEU A 112 -0.35 2.32 2.52
C LEU A 112 0.52 2.49 1.27
N MET A 113 0.58 3.71 0.77
CA MET A 113 1.40 4.08 -0.38
C MET A 113 2.06 5.43 -0.14
N ASN A 114 3.25 5.61 -0.68
CA ASN A 114 3.93 6.89 -0.81
C ASN A 114 4.56 7.00 -2.21
N ASP A 115 5.18 8.11 -2.51
CA ASP A 115 5.76 8.38 -3.83
C ASP A 115 6.90 7.40 -4.22
N TYR A 116 7.44 6.70 -3.24
CA TYR A 116 8.58 5.80 -3.37
C TYR A 116 8.20 4.33 -3.36
N SER A 117 6.95 4.01 -3.03
CA SER A 117 6.45 2.63 -2.94
C SER A 117 5.96 2.09 -4.28
N GLY A 118 5.86 0.77 -4.37
CA GLY A 118 5.31 0.10 -5.55
C GLY A 118 6.12 -1.11 -5.98
N LEU A 119 5.86 -1.56 -7.21
CA LEU A 119 6.57 -2.66 -7.82
C LEU A 119 7.76 -2.14 -8.63
N TYR A 120 8.92 -2.67 -8.32
CA TYR A 120 10.20 -2.32 -8.92
C TYR A 120 10.93 -3.57 -9.41
N TYR A 121 11.99 -3.38 -10.17
CA TYR A 121 13.02 -4.37 -10.47
C TYR A 121 14.35 -3.91 -9.90
N MET A 122 15.18 -4.87 -9.51
CA MET A 122 16.54 -4.59 -9.10
C MET A 122 17.50 -5.39 -9.97
N ASP A 123 18.40 -4.68 -10.66
CA ASP A 123 19.55 -5.23 -11.35
C ASP A 123 20.79 -4.94 -10.51
N GLY A 124 21.54 -5.97 -10.15
CA GLY A 124 22.68 -5.76 -9.26
C GLY A 124 23.67 -6.90 -9.24
N VAL A 125 24.73 -6.68 -8.47
CA VAL A 125 25.82 -7.64 -8.25
C VAL A 125 26.04 -7.79 -6.75
N ILE A 126 26.13 -9.04 -6.28
CA ILE A 126 26.56 -9.37 -4.91
C ILE A 126 27.97 -9.94 -4.99
N LYS A 127 28.86 -9.45 -4.15
CA LYS A 127 30.25 -9.88 -4.04
C LYS A 127 30.58 -10.28 -2.60
N PRO A 128 30.91 -11.55 -2.33
CA PRO A 128 31.46 -11.95 -1.04
C PRO A 128 32.79 -11.22 -0.77
N ALA A 129 33.04 -10.85 0.49
CA ALA A 129 34.27 -10.15 0.86
C ALA A 129 35.50 -11.08 0.86
N ASP A 130 35.27 -12.34 1.20
CA ASP A 130 36.29 -13.40 1.25
C ASP A 130 36.68 -13.94 -0.13
N ASN A 131 35.74 -13.94 -1.07
CA ASN A 131 36.00 -14.36 -2.45
C ASN A 131 35.26 -13.49 -3.48
N PRO A 132 35.78 -12.31 -3.85
CA PRO A 132 35.12 -11.42 -4.81
C PRO A 132 34.91 -12.02 -6.22
N LYS A 133 35.55 -13.15 -6.54
CA LYS A 133 35.35 -13.86 -7.81
C LYS A 133 34.02 -14.59 -7.88
N ASP A 134 33.47 -14.97 -6.72
CA ASP A 134 32.15 -15.60 -6.61
C ASP A 134 31.02 -14.57 -6.64
N SER A 135 31.08 -13.66 -7.60
CA SER A 135 30.07 -12.63 -7.78
C SER A 135 28.80 -13.21 -8.39
N ILE A 136 27.67 -12.80 -7.83
CA ILE A 136 26.35 -13.16 -8.33
C ILE A 136 25.73 -11.93 -8.98
N ILE A 137 25.45 -12.02 -10.28
CA ILE A 137 24.66 -11.03 -11.00
C ILE A 137 23.19 -11.44 -10.88
N TYR A 138 22.33 -10.52 -10.52
CA TYR A 138 20.91 -10.81 -10.39
C TYR A 138 20.05 -9.69 -10.99
N LYS A 139 18.90 -10.13 -11.49
CA LYS A 139 17.78 -9.27 -11.87
C LYS A 139 16.53 -9.89 -11.29
N SER A 140 15.81 -9.14 -10.48
CA SER A 140 14.60 -9.67 -9.85
C SER A 140 13.63 -8.56 -9.44
N PRO A 141 12.32 -8.89 -9.41
CA PRO A 141 11.32 -7.96 -8.93
C PRO A 141 11.56 -7.64 -7.45
N ARG A 142 11.15 -6.44 -7.05
CA ARG A 142 11.19 -5.92 -5.68
C ARG A 142 9.90 -5.18 -5.39
N THR A 143 9.22 -5.56 -4.33
CA THR A 143 8.12 -4.77 -3.80
C THR A 143 8.69 -3.81 -2.75
N LEU A 144 8.55 -2.51 -2.99
CA LEU A 144 8.88 -1.47 -2.04
C LEU A 144 7.59 -1.07 -1.32
N GLN A 145 7.48 -1.41 -0.05
CA GLN A 145 6.30 -1.16 0.76
C GLN A 145 6.44 0.17 1.50
N ALA A 146 5.43 1.04 1.39
CA ALA A 146 5.43 2.31 2.09
C ALA A 146 5.49 2.13 3.61
N VAL A 147 6.34 2.89 4.28
CA VAL A 147 6.37 3.09 5.73
C VAL A 147 5.70 4.43 6.03
N VAL A 148 5.17 4.56 7.24
CA VAL A 148 4.25 5.62 7.64
C VAL A 148 4.80 7.05 7.53
N ASP A 149 6.13 7.23 7.54
CA ASP A 149 6.78 8.54 7.51
C ASP A 149 6.78 9.27 6.15
N GLY A 150 6.19 8.65 5.13
CA GLY A 150 5.96 9.27 3.81
C GLY A 150 7.15 9.24 2.85
N ASN A 151 8.39 9.17 3.32
CA ASN A 151 9.60 9.14 2.51
C ASN A 151 10.43 7.86 2.68
N THR A 152 9.94 6.90 3.43
CA THR A 152 10.59 5.61 3.68
C THR A 152 9.79 4.47 3.05
N VAL A 153 10.53 3.51 2.50
CA VAL A 153 9.99 2.24 2.02
C VAL A 153 10.77 1.08 2.62
N ARG A 154 10.11 -0.05 2.82
CA ARG A 154 10.73 -1.31 3.21
C ARG A 154 10.97 -2.16 1.97
N MET A 155 12.15 -2.71 1.83
CA MET A 155 12.55 -3.61 0.76
C MET A 155 13.05 -4.94 1.32
N TYR A 156 12.76 -6.04 0.59
CA TYR A 156 13.31 -7.36 0.88
C TYR A 156 14.66 -7.53 0.18
N HIS A 157 15.67 -7.92 0.94
CA HIS A 157 16.92 -8.37 0.35
C HIS A 157 16.73 -9.76 -0.29
N GLN A 158 17.05 -9.92 -1.56
CA GLN A 158 16.96 -11.17 -2.35
C GLN A 158 15.57 -11.84 -2.44
N LYS A 159 14.57 -11.36 -1.72
CA LYS A 159 13.18 -11.83 -1.77
C LYS A 159 12.31 -10.73 -2.34
N ASN A 160 11.15 -11.11 -2.85
CA ASN A 160 10.21 -10.14 -3.39
C ASN A 160 9.15 -9.74 -2.36
N GLU A 161 8.58 -10.72 -1.73
CA GLU A 161 7.53 -10.55 -0.73
C GLU A 161 7.40 -11.80 0.15
N TRP A 162 6.78 -11.64 1.30
CA TRP A 162 6.37 -12.75 2.14
C TRP A 162 5.03 -13.30 1.65
N SER A 163 4.93 -14.61 1.50
CA SER A 163 3.70 -15.31 1.15
C SER A 163 3.08 -15.98 2.38
N LYS A 164 1.74 -15.95 2.44
CA LYS A 164 0.98 -16.62 3.50
C LYS A 164 1.33 -18.11 3.59
N GLY A 165 1.33 -18.66 4.80
CA GLY A 165 1.59 -20.07 5.05
C GLY A 165 3.06 -20.48 5.02
N SER A 166 3.98 -19.54 4.75
CA SER A 166 5.42 -19.74 4.86
C SER A 166 5.97 -19.19 6.17
N THR A 167 7.16 -19.65 6.56
CA THR A 167 7.90 -19.03 7.66
C THR A 167 8.09 -17.55 7.40
N ASP A 168 7.80 -16.70 8.40
CA ASP A 168 8.01 -15.27 8.27
C ASP A 168 9.50 -14.93 8.29
N TYR A 169 10.05 -14.66 7.12
CA TYR A 169 11.46 -14.28 6.94
C TYR A 169 11.68 -12.77 6.87
N ARG A 170 10.63 -11.96 6.99
CA ARG A 170 10.76 -10.50 6.94
C ARG A 170 11.77 -9.93 7.91
N PRO A 171 11.82 -10.40 9.19
CA PRO A 171 12.82 -9.94 10.16
C PRO A 171 14.26 -10.08 9.68
N ASP A 172 14.57 -11.18 9.00
CA ASP A 172 15.93 -11.52 8.60
C ASP A 172 16.35 -10.97 7.24
N PHE A 173 15.39 -10.51 6.42
CA PHE A 173 15.65 -10.08 5.04
C PHE A 173 15.21 -8.67 4.69
N CYS A 174 14.55 -7.95 5.59
CA CYS A 174 14.03 -6.61 5.29
C CYS A 174 14.91 -5.50 5.84
N PHE A 175 14.97 -4.41 5.08
CA PHE A 175 15.55 -3.15 5.52
C PHE A 175 14.75 -1.97 4.95
N ASN A 176 14.87 -0.84 5.61
CA ASN A 176 14.24 0.41 5.22
C ASN A 176 15.16 1.25 4.36
N ILE A 177 14.59 1.92 3.38
CA ILE A 177 15.20 2.87 2.47
C ILE A 177 14.50 4.20 2.69
N THR A 178 15.20 5.19 3.22
CA THR A 178 14.68 6.56 3.40
C THR A 178 15.28 7.47 2.35
N VAL A 179 14.45 8.16 1.58
CA VAL A 179 14.88 9.19 0.63
C VAL A 179 14.92 10.53 1.34
N ASN A 180 16.09 11.12 1.43
CA ASN A 180 16.31 12.41 2.06
C ASN A 180 15.94 13.58 1.11
N SER A 181 15.81 14.78 1.63
CA SER A 181 15.43 15.97 0.86
C SER A 181 16.40 16.34 -0.27
N ASP A 182 17.66 15.90 -0.19
CA ASP A 182 18.67 16.05 -1.21
C ASP A 182 18.76 14.87 -2.18
N ASN A 183 17.78 13.97 -2.13
CA ASN A 183 17.73 12.71 -2.85
C ASN A 183 18.84 11.70 -2.49
N SER A 184 19.66 11.96 -1.48
CA SER A 184 20.49 10.91 -0.92
C SER A 184 19.62 9.83 -0.26
N VAL A 185 20.15 8.61 -0.14
CA VAL A 185 19.42 7.48 0.42
C VAL A 185 20.11 6.99 1.68
N THR A 186 19.33 6.89 2.75
CA THR A 186 19.74 6.26 4.01
C THR A 186 19.15 4.87 4.12
N LEU A 187 19.96 3.88 4.48
CA LEU A 187 19.53 2.51 4.69
C LEU A 187 19.59 2.15 6.19
N LYS A 188 18.58 1.44 6.67
CA LYS A 188 18.51 0.98 8.06
C LYS A 188 17.90 -0.42 8.12
N SER A 189 18.49 -1.34 8.87
CA SER A 189 17.86 -2.62 9.18
C SER A 189 16.45 -2.42 9.69
N TRP A 190 15.52 -3.25 9.22
CA TRP A 190 14.15 -3.19 9.74
C TRP A 190 14.06 -3.93 11.09
N ASP A 191 14.65 -5.11 11.18
CA ASP A 191 14.70 -5.92 12.41
C ASP A 191 16.05 -6.63 12.52
N LYS A 192 16.15 -7.92 12.17
CA LYS A 192 17.33 -8.76 12.34
C LYS A 192 18.28 -8.78 11.15
N PHE A 193 17.86 -8.24 9.99
CA PHE A 193 18.73 -8.17 8.82
C PHE A 193 20.04 -7.46 9.16
N LYS A 194 21.15 -8.16 9.00
CA LYS A 194 22.47 -7.66 9.40
C LYS A 194 23.06 -6.69 8.35
N LEU A 195 22.44 -5.52 8.25
CA LEU A 195 22.97 -4.41 7.43
C LEU A 195 24.15 -3.75 8.17
N ILE A 196 25.33 -3.77 7.57
CA ILE A 196 26.56 -3.21 8.15
C ILE A 196 26.71 -1.74 7.75
N SER A 197 26.52 -1.45 6.48
CA SER A 197 26.58 -0.10 5.91
C SER A 197 25.84 -0.06 4.60
N GLY A 198 25.44 1.12 4.17
CA GLY A 198 24.78 1.28 2.90
C GLY A 198 24.32 2.70 2.66
N GLY A 199 23.92 2.96 1.44
CA GLY A 199 23.43 4.25 0.99
C GLY A 199 23.15 4.23 -0.49
N GLY A 200 22.95 5.41 -1.04
CA GLY A 200 22.69 5.55 -2.46
C GLY A 200 22.15 6.91 -2.83
N LYS A 201 21.55 6.95 -3.98
CA LYS A 201 20.88 8.14 -4.50
C LYS A 201 19.59 7.75 -5.20
N TYR A 202 18.54 8.53 -5.00
CA TYR A 202 17.30 8.46 -5.75
C TYR A 202 17.32 9.49 -6.88
N TYR A 203 16.85 9.11 -8.05
CA TYR A 203 16.71 9.96 -9.22
C TYR A 203 15.22 10.11 -9.55
N PRO A 204 14.57 11.18 -9.08
CA PRO A 204 13.11 11.32 -9.18
C PRO A 204 12.60 11.34 -10.63
N GLU A 205 13.31 11.98 -11.55
CA GLU A 205 12.93 12.06 -12.96
C GLU A 205 12.85 10.69 -13.65
N MET A 206 13.61 9.73 -13.15
CA MET A 206 13.69 8.37 -13.68
C MET A 206 12.98 7.35 -12.81
N GLU A 207 12.59 7.72 -11.58
CA GLU A 207 12.10 6.83 -10.55
C GLU A 207 13.06 5.66 -10.27
N VAL A 208 14.37 5.96 -10.17
CA VAL A 208 15.45 4.98 -10.01
C VAL A 208 16.24 5.26 -8.75
N TYR A 209 16.57 4.19 -8.02
CA TYR A 209 17.56 4.20 -6.94
C TYR A 209 18.87 3.59 -7.45
N ASP A 210 20.00 4.24 -7.22
CA ASP A 210 21.33 3.62 -7.24
C ASP A 210 21.67 3.27 -5.79
N LEU A 211 21.63 1.98 -5.46
CA LEU A 211 21.82 1.48 -4.09
C LEU A 211 23.09 0.68 -3.98
N TRP A 212 23.79 0.87 -2.87
CA TRP A 212 24.85 -0.02 -2.44
C TRP A 212 24.73 -0.31 -0.96
N TYR A 213 25.04 -1.55 -0.53
CA TYR A 213 25.10 -1.89 0.89
C TYR A 213 25.99 -3.10 1.14
N THR A 214 26.49 -3.16 2.37
CA THR A 214 27.23 -4.30 2.92
C THR A 214 26.36 -4.96 3.98
N PHE A 215 26.23 -6.26 3.93
CA PHE A 215 25.45 -7.06 4.86
C PHE A 215 26.20 -8.33 5.24
N GLU A 216 25.80 -9.00 6.31
CA GLU A 216 26.33 -10.28 6.72
C GLU A 216 25.29 -11.37 6.51
N GLU A 217 25.70 -12.45 5.85
CA GLU A 217 24.93 -13.66 5.66
C GLU A 217 25.84 -14.86 5.88
N ASP A 218 25.40 -15.79 6.74
CA ASP A 218 26.17 -17.00 7.15
C ASP A 218 27.58 -16.69 7.68
N GLY A 219 27.73 -15.58 8.39
CA GLY A 219 29.02 -15.12 8.93
C GLY A 219 29.96 -14.48 7.92
N ILE A 220 29.54 -14.38 6.65
CA ILE A 220 30.34 -13.79 5.57
C ILE A 220 29.78 -12.40 5.24
N GLN A 221 30.67 -11.41 5.18
CA GLN A 221 30.29 -10.09 4.69
C GLN A 221 30.20 -10.10 3.16
N LYS A 222 29.09 -9.56 2.69
CA LYS A 222 28.80 -9.43 1.26
C LYS A 222 28.51 -7.98 0.93
N LYS A 223 28.94 -7.54 -0.24
CA LYS A 223 28.66 -6.21 -0.78
C LYS A 223 27.76 -6.35 -1.98
N THR A 224 26.74 -5.51 -2.05
CA THR A 224 25.91 -5.40 -3.23
C THR A 224 25.86 -3.97 -3.74
N ARG A 225 25.72 -3.83 -5.03
CA ARG A 225 25.37 -2.57 -5.71
C ARG A 225 24.43 -2.89 -6.85
N GLY A 226 23.40 -2.07 -7.00
CA GLY A 226 22.45 -2.24 -8.09
C GLY A 226 21.52 -1.05 -8.24
N PHE A 227 20.81 -1.06 -9.35
CA PHE A 227 19.76 -0.11 -9.65
C PHE A 227 18.41 -0.71 -9.37
N VAL A 228 17.57 0.03 -8.65
CA VAL A 228 16.17 -0.33 -8.40
C VAL A 228 15.30 0.67 -9.16
N TYR A 229 14.50 0.17 -10.10
CA TYR A 229 13.72 0.99 -11.02
C TYR A 229 12.29 0.48 -11.14
N LYS A 230 11.36 1.41 -11.32
CA LYS A 230 9.94 1.08 -11.49
C LYS A 230 9.72 0.32 -12.79
N GLU A 231 8.84 -0.67 -12.76
CA GLU A 231 8.36 -1.31 -13.98
C GLU A 231 7.64 -0.27 -14.84
N ARG A 232 8.19 -0.01 -16.02
CA ARG A 232 7.51 0.80 -17.02
C ARG A 232 6.65 -0.11 -17.88
N LYS A 233 5.34 -0.01 -17.74
CA LYS A 233 4.43 -0.62 -18.72
C LYS A 233 4.61 0.12 -20.05
N ASN A 234 4.82 -0.62 -21.11
CA ASN A 234 4.80 -0.03 -22.45
C ASN A 234 3.40 0.53 -22.72
N ASP A 235 3.32 1.69 -23.37
CA ASP A 235 2.07 2.36 -23.69
C ASP A 235 1.03 1.48 -24.41
N ASP A 236 1.48 0.42 -25.08
CA ASP A 236 0.65 -0.57 -25.75
C ASP A 236 -0.09 -1.53 -24.79
N GLU A 237 0.36 -1.67 -23.55
CA GLU A 237 -0.30 -2.47 -22.52
C GLU A 237 -1.37 -1.68 -21.74
N VAL A 238 -1.28 -0.35 -21.76
CA VAL A 238 -2.23 0.55 -21.08
C VAL A 238 -3.51 0.76 -21.93
N ARG A 239 -3.47 0.41 -23.22
CA ARG A 239 -4.60 0.63 -24.17
C ARG A 239 -5.45 -0.63 -24.39
N LYS A 240 -5.24 -1.69 -23.67
CA LYS A 240 -6.08 -2.90 -23.64
C LYS A 240 -6.91 -2.93 -22.36
#